data_6aedc509f50f984b43e91687ccc6c089
#
_entry.id   6aedc509f50f984b43e91687ccc6c089
#
_cell.length_a   1.000
_cell.length_b   1.000
_cell.length_c   1.000
_cell.angle_alpha   90.00
_cell.angle_beta   90.00
_cell.angle_gamma   90.00
#
_symmetry.space_group_name_H-M   'P 1'
#
loop_
_entity.id
_entity.type
_entity.pdbx_description
1 polymer ?
#
loop_
_entity_poly.entity_id
_entity_poly.type
_entity_poly.pdbx_seq_one_letter_code
_entity_poly.pdbx_strand_id
1 'polypeptide(L)'
;MVTFENVTKIYEPDVAALQDVSFGIDKGEFVFIVGASGSGKSTVIRLVLKEIEATRGKIVVGGRDLGRLKRNKVPLLRRNVGCVFQDFKLLPNRTAAENVAYALKVQGESWTNIRRKVPEVLNMVGLTHKMSSLPDELSGGEQQRVSIARAFVNHPPLLICDEPTGNLDPDTSVGIMQLLYRINRSGTTILMATHDREMVDKMRKRVIALEGGKLLRDERRGGYTTE
;
A
#
# COMPACT_ATOMS: atom_id res chain seq x y z
N MET A 1 -11.36 -6.10 -6.76
CA MET A 1 -10.52 -4.88 -6.80
C MET A 1 -9.19 -5.12 -7.51
N VAL A 2 -8.49 -6.16 -7.13
CA VAL A 2 -7.25 -6.64 -7.77
C VAL A 2 -7.46 -8.10 -8.14
N THR A 3 -7.02 -8.52 -9.34
CA THR A 3 -7.09 -9.92 -9.77
C THR A 3 -5.79 -10.31 -10.45
N PHE A 4 -5.22 -11.44 -10.05
CA PHE A 4 -4.10 -12.12 -10.67
C PHE A 4 -4.61 -13.43 -11.25
N GLU A 5 -4.35 -13.68 -12.53
CA GLU A 5 -4.74 -14.90 -13.26
C GLU A 5 -3.47 -15.53 -13.86
N ASN A 6 -2.99 -16.63 -13.29
CA ASN A 6 -1.81 -17.40 -13.71
C ASN A 6 -0.56 -16.52 -13.94
N VAL A 7 -0.30 -15.60 -13.00
CA VAL A 7 0.76 -14.59 -13.14
C VAL A 7 2.12 -15.19 -12.84
N THR A 8 3.03 -15.07 -13.81
CA THR A 8 4.45 -15.41 -13.66
C THR A 8 5.29 -14.17 -13.89
N LYS A 9 6.29 -13.96 -13.04
CA LYS A 9 7.32 -12.92 -13.22
C LYS A 9 8.70 -13.51 -13.07
N ILE A 10 9.47 -13.43 -14.13
CA ILE A 10 10.89 -13.80 -14.16
C ILE A 10 11.70 -12.52 -14.33
N TYR A 11 12.70 -12.32 -13.49
CA TYR A 11 13.73 -11.30 -13.66
C TYR A 11 14.95 -11.90 -14.33
N GLU A 12 15.62 -11.12 -15.17
CA GLU A 12 16.87 -11.52 -15.81
C GLU A 12 17.99 -11.74 -14.77
N PRO A 13 18.89 -12.76 -14.93
CA PRO A 13 18.89 -13.70 -16.07
C PRO A 13 17.84 -14.81 -15.99
N ASP A 14 17.38 -15.30 -14.81
CA ASP A 14 16.39 -16.39 -14.68
C ASP A 14 15.80 -16.51 -13.27
N VAL A 15 15.62 -15.40 -12.57
CA VAL A 15 15.06 -15.40 -11.20
C VAL A 15 13.53 -15.37 -11.27
N ALA A 16 12.89 -16.51 -11.05
CA ALA A 16 11.44 -16.61 -10.98
C ALA A 16 10.92 -16.04 -9.65
N ALA A 17 10.49 -14.78 -9.66
CA ALA A 17 9.96 -14.10 -8.48
C ALA A 17 8.48 -14.41 -8.20
N LEU A 18 7.70 -14.76 -9.23
CA LEU A 18 6.34 -15.29 -9.12
C LEU A 18 6.15 -16.41 -10.16
N GLN A 19 5.47 -17.49 -9.78
CA GLN A 19 5.23 -18.67 -10.60
C GLN A 19 3.77 -19.07 -10.51
N ASP A 20 3.02 -18.81 -11.58
CA ASP A 20 1.61 -19.22 -11.74
C ASP A 20 0.69 -18.80 -10.59
N VAL A 21 0.84 -17.56 -10.13
CA VAL A 21 0.11 -17.03 -8.98
C VAL A 21 -1.26 -16.53 -9.42
N SER A 22 -2.33 -17.03 -8.75
CA SER A 22 -3.72 -16.64 -9.00
C SER A 22 -4.42 -16.32 -7.68
N PHE A 23 -4.98 -15.12 -7.57
CA PHE A 23 -5.84 -14.69 -6.47
C PHE A 23 -6.69 -13.48 -6.88
N GLY A 24 -7.76 -13.23 -6.14
CA GLY A 24 -8.60 -12.03 -6.32
C GLY A 24 -8.78 -11.29 -4.99
N ILE A 25 -8.78 -9.97 -5.01
CA ILE A 25 -9.07 -9.11 -3.85
C ILE A 25 -10.32 -8.30 -4.17
N ASP A 26 -11.33 -8.39 -3.34
CA ASP A 26 -12.58 -7.66 -3.48
C ASP A 26 -12.46 -6.21 -2.98
N LYS A 27 -13.42 -5.36 -3.38
CA LYS A 27 -13.48 -3.98 -2.87
C LYS A 27 -13.77 -3.96 -1.38
N GLY A 28 -13.04 -3.11 -0.64
CA GLY A 28 -13.21 -2.96 0.80
C GLY A 28 -12.54 -4.04 1.64
N GLU A 29 -11.89 -5.06 1.04
CA GLU A 29 -11.13 -6.04 1.80
C GLU A 29 -9.86 -5.42 2.42
N PHE A 30 -9.46 -5.97 3.57
CA PHE A 30 -8.13 -5.79 4.14
C PHE A 30 -7.39 -7.11 3.99
N VAL A 31 -6.33 -7.13 3.17
CA VAL A 31 -5.60 -8.34 2.81
C VAL A 31 -4.12 -8.18 3.16
N PHE A 32 -3.58 -9.14 3.89
CA PHE A 32 -2.16 -9.30 4.10
C PHE A 32 -1.54 -10.18 3.02
N ILE A 33 -0.38 -9.77 2.49
CA ILE A 33 0.54 -10.64 1.76
C ILE A 33 1.70 -10.93 2.68
N VAL A 34 1.88 -12.21 3.02
CA VAL A 34 2.91 -12.66 3.94
C VAL A 34 3.88 -13.64 3.27
N GLY A 35 5.02 -13.85 3.88
CA GLY A 35 6.05 -14.79 3.42
C GLY A 35 7.45 -14.29 3.77
N ALA A 36 8.43 -15.17 3.66
CA ALA A 36 9.84 -14.85 3.92
C ALA A 36 10.37 -13.76 2.98
N SER A 37 11.54 -13.19 3.29
CA SER A 37 12.24 -12.31 2.36
C SER A 37 12.47 -13.03 1.03
N GLY A 38 12.27 -12.34 -0.08
CA GLY A 38 12.38 -12.92 -1.42
C GLY A 38 11.18 -13.79 -1.88
N SER A 39 10.12 -13.95 -1.08
CA SER A 39 8.95 -14.77 -1.46
C SER A 39 8.08 -14.19 -2.59
N GLY A 40 8.33 -12.95 -3.04
CA GLY A 40 7.58 -12.31 -4.14
C GLY A 40 6.64 -11.18 -3.72
N LYS A 41 6.51 -10.83 -2.42
CA LYS A 41 5.61 -9.78 -1.91
C LYS A 41 5.79 -8.44 -2.60
N SER A 42 7.02 -7.91 -2.63
CA SER A 42 7.32 -6.63 -3.29
C SER A 42 7.15 -6.71 -4.81
N THR A 43 7.32 -7.90 -5.41
CA THR A 43 7.03 -8.13 -6.83
C THR A 43 5.53 -7.97 -7.12
N VAL A 44 4.65 -8.51 -6.25
CA VAL A 44 3.20 -8.31 -6.37
C VAL A 44 2.86 -6.82 -6.31
N ILE A 45 3.40 -6.08 -5.35
CA ILE A 45 3.19 -4.64 -5.21
C ILE A 45 3.61 -3.90 -6.48
N ARG A 46 4.84 -4.15 -6.97
CA ARG A 46 5.38 -3.50 -8.18
C ARG A 46 4.56 -3.81 -9.44
N LEU A 47 4.01 -5.02 -9.55
CA LEU A 47 3.11 -5.41 -10.64
C LEU A 47 1.78 -4.63 -10.56
N VAL A 48 1.15 -4.54 -9.38
CA VAL A 48 -0.10 -3.78 -9.19
C VAL A 48 0.09 -2.31 -9.52
N LEU A 49 1.25 -1.73 -9.18
CA LEU A 49 1.62 -0.34 -9.52
C LEU A 49 2.03 -0.16 -10.98
N LYS A 50 2.09 -1.23 -11.77
CA LYS A 50 2.61 -1.22 -13.14
C LYS A 50 4.00 -0.56 -13.22
N GLU A 51 4.86 -0.82 -12.22
CA GLU A 51 6.29 -0.47 -12.25
C GLU A 51 7.07 -1.47 -13.09
N ILE A 52 6.62 -2.71 -13.07
CA ILE A 52 7.13 -3.83 -13.86
C ILE A 52 5.97 -4.52 -14.57
N GLU A 53 6.29 -5.33 -15.57
CA GLU A 53 5.34 -6.13 -16.30
C GLU A 53 5.44 -7.60 -15.92
N ALA A 54 4.30 -8.31 -15.93
CA ALA A 54 4.28 -9.75 -15.80
C ALA A 54 4.94 -10.39 -17.05
N THR A 55 5.65 -11.48 -16.84
CA THR A 55 6.21 -12.28 -17.95
C THR A 55 5.09 -13.08 -18.62
N ARG A 56 4.13 -13.58 -17.82
CA ARG A 56 2.92 -14.30 -18.29
C ARG A 56 1.75 -14.03 -17.34
N GLY A 57 0.55 -14.38 -17.80
CA GLY A 57 -0.67 -14.23 -17.03
C GLY A 57 -1.30 -12.85 -17.20
N LYS A 58 -2.36 -12.60 -16.41
CA LYS A 58 -3.17 -11.38 -16.53
C LYS A 58 -3.34 -10.75 -15.14
N ILE A 59 -3.22 -9.42 -15.08
CA ILE A 59 -3.44 -8.62 -13.87
C ILE A 59 -4.49 -7.57 -14.17
N VAL A 60 -5.53 -7.54 -13.34
CA VAL A 60 -6.58 -6.52 -13.41
C VAL A 60 -6.57 -5.70 -12.12
N VAL A 61 -6.55 -4.37 -12.22
CA VAL A 61 -6.62 -3.44 -11.08
C VAL A 61 -7.69 -2.39 -11.33
N GLY A 62 -8.67 -2.32 -10.45
CA GLY A 62 -9.79 -1.39 -10.60
C GLY A 62 -10.55 -1.57 -11.92
N GLY A 63 -10.70 -2.81 -12.40
CA GLY A 63 -11.33 -3.15 -13.67
C GLY A 63 -10.46 -2.93 -14.92
N ARG A 64 -9.21 -2.51 -14.77
CA ARG A 64 -8.28 -2.27 -15.89
C ARG A 64 -7.28 -3.42 -16.02
N ASP A 65 -7.24 -4.04 -17.19
CA ASP A 65 -6.21 -5.02 -17.53
C ASP A 65 -4.86 -4.31 -17.73
N LEU A 66 -3.89 -4.61 -16.86
CA LEU A 66 -2.58 -3.97 -16.87
C LEU A 66 -1.73 -4.36 -18.09
N GLY A 67 -1.94 -5.56 -18.65
CA GLY A 67 -1.23 -6.00 -19.85
C GLY A 67 -1.60 -5.17 -21.09
N ARG A 68 -2.85 -4.68 -21.13
CA ARG A 68 -3.37 -3.85 -22.23
C ARG A 68 -3.25 -2.34 -21.96
N LEU A 69 -2.79 -1.94 -20.76
CA LEU A 69 -2.74 -0.54 -20.35
C LEU A 69 -1.58 0.18 -21.05
N LYS A 70 -1.89 1.14 -21.93
CA LYS A 70 -0.89 1.98 -22.59
C LYS A 70 -0.08 2.80 -21.58
N ARG A 71 1.21 3.01 -21.82
CA ARG A 71 2.15 3.70 -20.94
C ARG A 71 1.65 5.09 -20.49
N ASN A 72 1.03 5.85 -21.39
CA ASN A 72 0.45 7.18 -21.07
C ASN A 72 -0.79 7.12 -20.16
N LYS A 73 -1.38 5.95 -19.93
CA LYS A 73 -2.51 5.74 -19.02
C LYS A 73 -2.10 5.23 -17.62
N VAL A 74 -0.82 4.84 -17.44
CA VAL A 74 -0.29 4.41 -16.12
C VAL A 74 -0.44 5.49 -15.06
N PRO A 75 -0.19 6.79 -15.31
CA PRO A 75 -0.43 7.84 -14.32
C PRO A 75 -1.90 7.89 -13.83
N LEU A 76 -2.87 7.61 -14.71
CA LEU A 76 -4.30 7.57 -14.34
C LEU A 76 -4.65 6.33 -13.49
N LEU A 77 -3.94 5.22 -13.66
CA LEU A 77 -4.04 4.06 -12.76
C LEU A 77 -3.51 4.44 -11.38
N ARG A 78 -2.28 4.98 -11.31
CA ARG A 78 -1.59 5.31 -10.04
C ARG A 78 -2.29 6.40 -9.23
N ARG A 79 -3.05 7.30 -9.86
CA ARG A 79 -3.92 8.27 -9.15
C ARG A 79 -5.00 7.62 -8.30
N ASN A 80 -5.42 6.39 -8.64
CA ASN A 80 -6.43 5.62 -7.90
C ASN A 80 -5.80 4.62 -6.91
N VAL A 81 -4.48 4.65 -6.73
CA VAL A 81 -3.75 3.78 -5.82
C VAL A 81 -2.90 4.63 -4.90
N GLY A 82 -3.20 4.61 -3.61
CA GLY A 82 -2.32 5.17 -2.59
C GLY A 82 -1.20 4.19 -2.26
N CYS A 83 0.00 4.70 -1.95
CA CYS A 83 1.14 3.88 -1.57
C CYS A 83 1.76 4.39 -0.27
N VAL A 84 1.96 3.47 0.67
CA VAL A 84 2.66 3.68 1.94
C VAL A 84 3.87 2.76 1.96
N PHE A 85 5.05 3.30 2.21
CA PHE A 85 6.33 2.59 2.18
C PHE A 85 6.94 2.50 3.57
N GLN A 86 7.81 1.52 3.80
CA GLN A 86 8.54 1.31 5.03
C GLN A 86 9.45 2.51 5.39
N ASP A 87 10.07 3.13 4.39
CA ASP A 87 10.99 4.27 4.53
C ASP A 87 10.30 5.64 4.30
N PHE A 88 8.97 5.68 4.52
CA PHE A 88 8.10 6.87 4.46
C PHE A 88 8.10 7.61 3.12
N LYS A 89 9.21 7.68 2.40
CA LYS A 89 9.38 8.38 1.11
C LYS A 89 8.88 9.84 1.14
N LEU A 90 9.07 10.53 2.26
CA LEU A 90 8.69 11.94 2.37
C LEU A 90 9.66 12.83 1.56
N LEU A 91 9.13 13.94 1.08
CA LEU A 91 9.93 14.99 0.44
C LEU A 91 10.67 15.76 1.56
N PRO A 92 12.01 15.69 1.65
CA PRO A 92 12.75 16.15 2.83
C PRO A 92 12.68 17.66 3.02
N ASN A 93 12.58 18.43 1.94
CA ASN A 93 12.52 19.89 1.94
C ASN A 93 11.08 20.44 1.90
N ARG A 94 10.12 19.65 2.36
CA ARG A 94 8.69 19.99 2.38
C ARG A 94 8.10 19.66 3.74
N THR A 95 7.28 20.57 4.27
CA THR A 95 6.58 20.34 5.53
C THR A 95 5.59 19.17 5.43
N ALA A 96 5.08 18.70 6.56
CA ALA A 96 4.04 17.68 6.59
C ALA A 96 2.83 18.06 5.73
N ALA A 97 2.35 19.30 5.84
CA ALA A 97 1.25 19.83 5.02
C ALA A 97 1.61 19.86 3.52
N GLU A 98 2.81 20.26 3.16
CA GLU A 98 3.27 20.31 1.77
C GLU A 98 3.43 18.91 1.17
N ASN A 99 3.91 17.93 1.95
CA ASN A 99 3.99 16.53 1.53
C ASN A 99 2.60 15.98 1.15
N VAL A 100 1.59 16.27 1.97
CA VAL A 100 0.20 15.86 1.70
C VAL A 100 -0.38 16.65 0.52
N ALA A 101 -0.16 17.97 0.48
CA ALA A 101 -0.64 18.84 -0.59
C ALA A 101 -0.08 18.43 -1.96
N TYR A 102 1.14 17.87 -2.00
CA TYR A 102 1.76 17.43 -3.24
C TYR A 102 0.92 16.38 -3.99
N ALA A 103 0.34 15.42 -3.26
CA ALA A 103 -0.51 14.39 -3.85
C ALA A 103 -1.78 14.98 -4.52
N LEU A 104 -2.35 16.02 -3.93
CA LEU A 104 -3.49 16.74 -4.50
C LEU A 104 -3.10 17.57 -5.73
N LYS A 105 -1.93 18.24 -5.68
CA LYS A 105 -1.40 19.02 -6.81
C LYS A 105 -1.16 18.16 -8.04
N VAL A 106 -0.58 16.97 -7.86
CA VAL A 106 -0.34 16.00 -8.97
C VAL A 106 -1.64 15.54 -9.62
N GLN A 107 -2.76 15.54 -8.87
CA GLN A 107 -4.07 15.23 -9.41
C GLN A 107 -4.75 16.42 -10.11
N GLY A 108 -4.21 17.62 -9.98
CA GLY A 108 -4.79 18.84 -10.55
C GLY A 108 -5.87 19.46 -9.68
N GLU A 109 -5.89 19.18 -8.39
CA GLU A 109 -6.87 19.76 -7.45
C GLU A 109 -6.68 21.28 -7.33
N SER A 110 -7.79 21.99 -7.17
CA SER A 110 -7.81 23.44 -6.98
C SER A 110 -7.16 23.84 -5.65
N TRP A 111 -6.60 25.04 -5.58
CA TRP A 111 -6.00 25.58 -4.37
C TRP A 111 -6.97 25.64 -3.18
N THR A 112 -8.23 25.95 -3.46
CA THR A 112 -9.31 25.95 -2.46
C THR A 112 -9.51 24.56 -1.85
N ASN A 113 -9.57 23.52 -2.70
CA ASN A 113 -9.69 22.14 -2.24
C ASN A 113 -8.47 21.68 -1.44
N ILE A 114 -7.25 22.06 -1.87
CA ILE A 114 -6.02 21.73 -1.15
C ILE A 114 -6.03 22.31 0.26
N ARG A 115 -6.38 23.60 0.40
CA ARG A 115 -6.45 24.29 1.70
C ARG A 115 -7.47 23.67 2.65
N ARG A 116 -8.53 23.04 2.15
CA ARG A 116 -9.52 22.35 2.96
C ARG A 116 -9.09 20.92 3.30
N LYS A 117 -8.72 20.12 2.29
CA LYS A 117 -8.44 18.68 2.46
C LYS A 117 -7.18 18.39 3.28
N VAL A 118 -6.11 19.20 3.15
CA VAL A 118 -4.85 18.95 3.84
C VAL A 118 -4.99 18.99 5.37
N PRO A 119 -5.59 20.05 5.98
CA PRO A 119 -5.83 20.04 7.42
C PRO A 119 -6.76 18.89 7.87
N GLU A 120 -7.81 18.59 7.09
CA GLU A 120 -8.76 17.50 7.40
C GLU A 120 -8.03 16.14 7.53
N VAL A 121 -7.17 15.80 6.55
CA VAL A 121 -6.46 14.51 6.60
C VAL A 121 -5.35 14.50 7.65
N LEU A 122 -4.65 15.62 7.89
CA LEU A 122 -3.64 15.71 8.95
C LEU A 122 -4.29 15.61 10.35
N ASN A 123 -5.49 16.16 10.52
CA ASN A 123 -6.27 15.96 11.74
C ASN A 123 -6.67 14.48 11.92
N MET A 124 -7.12 13.81 10.86
CA MET A 124 -7.48 12.38 10.89
C MET A 124 -6.33 11.50 11.36
N VAL A 125 -5.07 11.82 10.98
CA VAL A 125 -3.88 11.08 11.42
C VAL A 125 -3.28 11.63 12.72
N GLY A 126 -3.89 12.65 13.35
CA GLY A 126 -3.46 13.22 14.64
C GLY A 126 -2.27 14.18 14.57
N LEU A 127 -2.02 14.80 13.41
CA LEU A 127 -0.86 15.67 13.16
C LEU A 127 -1.20 17.14 12.90
N THR A 128 -2.34 17.62 13.39
CA THR A 128 -2.75 19.03 13.23
C THR A 128 -1.68 20.01 13.76
N HIS A 129 -1.05 19.68 14.88
CA HIS A 129 -0.02 20.52 15.53
C HIS A 129 1.36 20.43 14.86
N LYS A 130 1.56 19.52 13.90
CA LYS A 130 2.81 19.27 13.17
C LYS A 130 2.75 19.64 11.69
N MET A 131 1.72 20.37 11.25
CA MET A 131 1.53 20.71 9.83
C MET A 131 2.72 21.42 9.20
N SER A 132 3.41 22.28 9.96
CA SER A 132 4.54 23.09 9.50
C SER A 132 5.89 22.42 9.73
N SER A 133 5.94 21.25 10.36
CA SER A 133 7.18 20.52 10.64
C SER A 133 7.75 19.89 9.37
N LEU A 134 9.07 19.91 9.25
CA LEU A 134 9.85 19.19 8.24
C LEU A 134 9.98 17.70 8.66
N PRO A 135 10.27 16.78 7.73
CA PRO A 135 10.42 15.36 8.04
C PRO A 135 11.45 15.05 9.13
N ASP A 136 12.56 15.77 9.19
CA ASP A 136 13.62 15.61 10.20
C ASP A 136 13.21 16.08 11.62
N GLU A 137 12.16 16.88 11.71
CA GLU A 137 11.56 17.34 12.98
C GLU A 137 10.45 16.39 13.49
N LEU A 138 10.17 15.30 12.75
CA LEU A 138 9.12 14.32 13.05
C LEU A 138 9.73 13.00 13.51
N SER A 139 9.11 12.38 14.52
CA SER A 139 9.42 11.00 14.87
C SER A 139 9.09 10.03 13.73
N GLY A 140 9.65 8.82 13.74
CA GLY A 140 9.36 7.82 12.70
C GLY A 140 7.86 7.52 12.57
N GLY A 141 7.14 7.43 13.69
CA GLY A 141 5.69 7.24 13.69
C GLY A 141 4.91 8.43 13.13
N GLU A 142 5.37 9.68 13.40
CA GLU A 142 4.79 10.89 12.81
C GLU A 142 5.05 10.94 11.30
N GLN A 143 6.27 10.61 10.86
CA GLN A 143 6.62 10.51 9.43
C GLN A 143 5.73 9.49 8.71
N GLN A 144 5.51 8.33 9.32
CA GLN A 144 4.63 7.32 8.74
C GLN A 144 3.17 7.80 8.68
N ARG A 145 2.69 8.51 9.68
CA ARG A 145 1.35 9.13 9.65
C ARG A 145 1.24 10.18 8.52
N VAL A 146 2.27 10.98 8.27
CA VAL A 146 2.31 11.91 7.11
C VAL A 146 2.30 11.14 5.79
N SER A 147 3.06 10.04 5.69
CA SER A 147 3.08 9.17 4.51
C SER A 147 1.69 8.58 4.22
N ILE A 148 0.99 8.09 5.27
CA ILE A 148 -0.39 7.59 5.16
C ILE A 148 -1.35 8.72 4.76
N ALA A 149 -1.26 9.89 5.38
CA ALA A 149 -2.08 11.05 5.05
C ALA A 149 -1.91 11.43 3.57
N ARG A 150 -0.68 11.49 3.07
CA ARG A 150 -0.35 11.75 1.67
C ARG A 150 -0.95 10.70 0.73
N ALA A 151 -0.85 9.42 1.09
CA ALA A 151 -1.39 8.32 0.30
C ALA A 151 -2.93 8.31 0.27
N PHE A 152 -3.58 8.77 1.36
CA PHE A 152 -5.03 8.69 1.52
C PHE A 152 -5.78 9.98 1.17
N VAL A 153 -5.14 11.15 1.08
CA VAL A 153 -5.81 12.46 0.90
C VAL A 153 -6.74 12.55 -0.31
N ASN A 154 -6.52 11.71 -1.31
CA ASN A 154 -7.37 11.59 -2.50
C ASN A 154 -8.46 10.50 -2.36
N HIS A 155 -8.63 9.90 -1.19
CA HIS A 155 -9.55 8.79 -0.94
C HIS A 155 -9.45 7.68 -2.01
N PRO A 156 -8.25 7.11 -2.24
CA PRO A 156 -8.07 6.11 -3.28
C PRO A 156 -8.88 4.85 -2.96
N PRO A 157 -9.47 4.17 -3.96
CA PRO A 157 -10.17 2.92 -3.74
C PRO A 157 -9.26 1.75 -3.34
N LEU A 158 -7.95 1.88 -3.57
CA LEU A 158 -6.92 0.91 -3.19
C LEU A 158 -5.75 1.62 -2.50
N LEU A 159 -5.37 1.13 -1.32
CA LEU A 159 -4.18 1.54 -0.60
C LEU A 159 -3.24 0.33 -0.50
N ILE A 160 -2.03 0.49 -1.00
CA ILE A 160 -0.95 -0.50 -0.90
C ILE A 160 -0.01 -0.06 0.20
N CYS A 161 0.30 -0.97 1.12
CA CYS A 161 1.25 -0.74 2.20
C CYS A 161 2.39 -1.77 2.10
N ASP A 162 3.61 -1.31 1.90
CA ASP A 162 4.80 -2.16 1.88
C ASP A 162 5.54 -1.99 3.20
N GLU A 163 5.37 -2.96 4.10
CA GLU A 163 5.95 -2.99 5.44
C GLU A 163 5.77 -1.69 6.26
N PRO A 164 4.54 -1.17 6.41
CA PRO A 164 4.30 0.18 6.95
C PRO A 164 4.69 0.36 8.42
N THR A 165 5.00 -0.72 9.13
CA THR A 165 5.41 -0.74 10.54
C THR A 165 6.85 -1.22 10.75
N GLY A 166 7.56 -1.59 9.67
CA GLY A 166 8.86 -2.28 9.75
C GLY A 166 10.00 -1.47 10.41
N ASN A 167 9.88 -0.14 10.49
CA ASN A 167 10.88 0.75 11.12
C ASN A 167 10.35 1.42 12.39
N LEU A 168 9.28 0.89 12.99
CA LEU A 168 8.60 1.50 14.14
C LEU A 168 8.65 0.59 15.36
N ASP A 169 8.58 1.19 16.54
CA ASP A 169 8.40 0.48 17.79
C ASP A 169 7.01 -0.19 17.87
N PRO A 170 6.82 -1.19 18.74
CA PRO A 170 5.56 -1.94 18.82
C PRO A 170 4.32 -1.08 19.12
N ASP A 171 4.43 -0.12 20.02
CA ASP A 171 3.29 0.72 20.42
C ASP A 171 2.87 1.66 19.28
N THR A 172 3.84 2.27 18.63
CA THR A 172 3.61 3.10 17.43
C THR A 172 3.00 2.26 16.30
N SER A 173 3.48 1.03 16.10
CA SER A 173 2.97 0.08 15.09
C SER A 173 1.49 -0.21 15.31
N VAL A 174 1.05 -0.44 16.55
CA VAL A 174 -0.38 -0.61 16.88
C VAL A 174 -1.19 0.62 16.46
N GLY A 175 -0.69 1.82 16.74
CA GLY A 175 -1.35 3.07 16.35
C GLY A 175 -1.48 3.25 14.82
N ILE A 176 -0.45 2.83 14.06
CA ILE A 176 -0.48 2.83 12.58
C ILE A 176 -1.51 1.83 12.06
N MET A 177 -1.55 0.62 12.64
CA MET A 177 -2.51 -0.40 12.21
C MET A 177 -3.96 -0.01 12.52
N GLN A 178 -4.23 0.62 13.66
CA GLN A 178 -5.53 1.17 13.98
C GLN A 178 -5.96 2.26 12.98
N LEU A 179 -5.02 3.10 12.53
CA LEU A 179 -5.27 4.11 11.50
C LEU A 179 -5.63 3.46 10.16
N LEU A 180 -4.84 2.49 9.71
CA LEU A 180 -5.12 1.74 8.47
C LEU A 180 -6.47 1.00 8.56
N TYR A 181 -6.80 0.42 9.71
CA TYR A 181 -8.09 -0.22 9.92
C TYR A 181 -9.26 0.78 9.80
N ARG A 182 -9.14 1.99 10.36
CA ARG A 182 -10.15 3.05 10.19
C ARG A 182 -10.31 3.46 8.72
N ILE A 183 -9.20 3.58 7.98
CA ILE A 183 -9.21 3.86 6.55
C ILE A 183 -9.92 2.73 5.78
N ASN A 184 -9.65 1.47 6.11
CA ASN A 184 -10.34 0.34 5.48
C ASN A 184 -11.86 0.37 5.76
N ARG A 185 -12.26 0.69 7.01
CA ARG A 185 -13.68 0.80 7.38
C ARG A 185 -14.41 1.91 6.64
N SER A 186 -13.72 2.91 6.11
CA SER A 186 -14.33 3.93 5.24
C SER A 186 -14.54 3.46 3.78
N GLY A 187 -14.21 2.18 3.49
CA GLY A 187 -14.45 1.58 2.17
C GLY A 187 -13.21 1.40 1.30
N THR A 188 -12.04 1.89 1.72
CA THR A 188 -10.78 1.70 0.99
C THR A 188 -10.32 0.23 1.11
N THR A 189 -9.99 -0.38 -0.02
CA THR A 189 -9.33 -1.70 -0.05
C THR A 189 -7.87 -1.54 0.40
N ILE A 190 -7.40 -2.41 1.28
CA ILE A 190 -6.00 -2.39 1.73
C ILE A 190 -5.31 -3.69 1.32
N LEU A 191 -4.17 -3.55 0.65
CA LEU A 191 -3.23 -4.61 0.35
C LEU A 191 -1.92 -4.32 1.07
N MET A 192 -1.58 -5.11 2.08
CA MET A 192 -0.43 -4.88 2.93
C MET A 192 0.56 -6.05 2.86
N ALA A 193 1.77 -5.78 2.40
CA ALA A 193 2.87 -6.71 2.56
C ALA A 193 3.51 -6.52 3.94
N THR A 194 3.71 -7.61 4.66
CA THR A 194 4.35 -7.59 5.98
C THR A 194 4.99 -8.93 6.32
N HIS A 195 6.01 -8.89 7.17
CA HIS A 195 6.58 -10.06 7.84
C HIS A 195 6.28 -10.08 9.35
N ASP A 196 5.50 -9.11 9.85
CA ASP A 196 5.09 -9.01 11.25
C ASP A 196 3.99 -10.03 11.57
N ARG A 197 4.42 -11.16 12.15
CA ARG A 197 3.55 -12.29 12.51
C ARG A 197 2.50 -11.90 13.55
N GLU A 198 2.95 -11.23 14.59
CA GLU A 198 2.10 -10.88 15.73
C GLU A 198 0.94 -9.96 15.30
N MET A 199 1.24 -9.00 14.42
CA MET A 199 0.24 -8.08 13.91
C MET A 199 -0.80 -8.79 13.02
N VAL A 200 -0.34 -9.68 12.13
CA VAL A 200 -1.23 -10.49 11.28
C VAL A 200 -2.16 -11.35 12.13
N ASP A 201 -1.60 -12.04 13.15
CA ASP A 201 -2.35 -12.93 14.02
C ASP A 201 -3.37 -12.18 14.90
N LYS A 202 -3.04 -10.99 15.38
CA LYS A 202 -3.96 -10.13 16.13
C LYS A 202 -5.12 -9.61 15.30
N MET A 203 -4.86 -9.23 14.06
CA MET A 203 -5.88 -8.61 13.20
C MET A 203 -6.85 -9.60 12.57
N ARG A 204 -6.46 -10.84 12.37
CA ARG A 204 -7.26 -11.94 11.77
C ARG A 204 -8.03 -11.52 10.52
N LYS A 205 -7.32 -10.87 9.60
CA LYS A 205 -7.83 -10.52 8.28
C LYS A 205 -7.48 -11.59 7.26
N ARG A 206 -7.85 -11.39 6.01
CA ARG A 206 -7.46 -12.29 4.92
C ARG A 206 -5.95 -12.29 4.76
N VAL A 207 -5.39 -13.48 4.61
CA VAL A 207 -3.94 -13.71 4.44
C VAL A 207 -3.70 -14.47 3.15
N ILE A 208 -2.88 -13.91 2.28
CA ILE A 208 -2.31 -14.54 1.10
C ILE A 208 -0.85 -14.81 1.41
N ALA A 209 -0.47 -16.08 1.56
CA ALA A 209 0.91 -16.47 1.86
C ALA A 209 1.64 -16.88 0.58
N LEU A 210 2.84 -16.32 0.39
CA LEU A 210 3.74 -16.62 -0.72
C LEU A 210 4.99 -17.31 -0.22
N GLU A 211 5.40 -18.37 -0.91
CA GLU A 211 6.65 -19.08 -0.68
C GLU A 211 7.32 -19.42 -2.00
N GLY A 212 8.61 -19.07 -2.15
CA GLY A 212 9.37 -19.32 -3.39
C GLY A 212 8.69 -18.81 -4.67
N GLY A 213 7.95 -17.70 -4.58
CA GLY A 213 7.21 -17.12 -5.70
C GLY A 213 5.90 -17.83 -6.02
N LYS A 214 5.43 -18.77 -5.21
CA LYS A 214 4.16 -19.48 -5.40
C LYS A 214 3.15 -19.09 -4.34
N LEU A 215 1.86 -19.20 -4.67
CA LEU A 215 0.78 -19.08 -3.70
C LEU A 215 0.76 -20.35 -2.84
N LEU A 216 1.08 -20.19 -1.54
CA LEU A 216 1.02 -21.30 -0.59
C LEU A 216 -0.40 -21.48 -0.03
N ARG A 217 -1.07 -20.37 0.35
CA ARG A 217 -2.43 -20.37 0.89
C ARG A 217 -3.12 -19.01 0.71
N ASP A 218 -4.44 -19.03 0.75
CA ASP A 218 -5.32 -17.85 0.71
C ASP A 218 -6.48 -18.08 1.68
N GLU A 219 -6.44 -17.46 2.84
CA GLU A 219 -7.38 -17.66 3.94
C GLU A 219 -8.10 -16.37 4.30
N ARG A 220 -9.43 -16.40 4.29
CA ARG A 220 -10.27 -15.21 4.59
C ARG A 220 -10.12 -14.69 6.02
N ARG A 221 -9.73 -15.54 6.98
CA ARG A 221 -9.41 -15.20 8.38
C ARG A 221 -8.21 -16.06 8.78
N GLY A 222 -7.03 -15.67 8.32
CA GLY A 222 -5.80 -16.42 8.55
C GLY A 222 -4.93 -15.76 9.61
N GLY A 223 -4.02 -16.56 10.19
CA GLY A 223 -2.85 -16.10 10.90
C GLY A 223 -1.63 -16.07 9.97
N TYR A 224 -0.46 -15.71 10.50
CA TYR A 224 0.78 -15.70 9.73
C TYR A 224 1.25 -17.12 9.36
N THR A 225 1.09 -18.06 10.30
CA THR A 225 1.33 -19.51 10.08
C THR A 225 0.01 -20.26 10.23
N THR A 226 -0.14 -21.38 9.54
CA THR A 226 -1.15 -22.40 9.86
C THR A 226 -0.79 -23.02 11.22
N GLU A 227 -1.74 -23.02 12.17
CA GLU A 227 -1.67 -23.92 13.32
C GLU A 227 -1.80 -25.39 12.87
#